data_d33a65599bc890444678ad5a3ffabc8f
#
_entry.id   d33a65599bc890444678ad5a3ffabc8f
#
_cell.length_a   1.000
_cell.length_b   1.000
_cell.length_c   1.000
_cell.angle_alpha   90.00
_cell.angle_beta   90.00
_cell.angle_gamma   90.00
#
_symmetry.space_group_name_H-M   'P 1'
#
loop_
_entity.id
_entity.type
_entity.pdbx_description
1 polymer ?
#
loop_
_entity_poly.entity_id
_entity_poly.type
_entity_poly.pdbx_seq_one_letter_code
_entity_poly.pdbx_strand_id
1 'polypeptide(L)'
;MENNIYKFFALLLLYTSCITHKEQLQSNAEISLRTTLQKVQADSGLVMLMDSAGNVIAKSSLSLLNGKSLEDEVYTTVRDMGTLAVPVSLIPVLEKGNVSLSDTVDVGNGIYNHNGKEIRDHNADMGGYGEITLQQAILFDSKVGVTKSLSPYMTIKTDYSPMEILNFYHSFAVSDYSICSAKTMKEIQQTFEMVVSEGTGKPLFSDNVKIAGKTGSVIKEDGKHEVSFCGYFKVNNVVYTCLVIISNPKNGYPSGGIMAGNVIKEIVNSLNNK
;
A
#
# COMPACT_ATOMS: atom_id res chain seq x y z
N MET A 1 0.43 52.05 3.65
CA MET A 1 1.68 51.28 3.60
C MET A 1 1.74 50.17 4.68
N GLU A 2 1.27 50.42 5.89
CA GLU A 2 1.31 49.42 7.00
C GLU A 2 0.59 48.12 6.71
N ASN A 3 -0.60 48.13 6.12
CA ASN A 3 -1.40 46.92 5.83
C ASN A 3 -0.73 45.94 4.86
N ASN A 4 0.20 46.39 4.01
CA ASN A 4 0.93 45.53 3.09
C ASN A 4 2.13 44.84 3.76
N ILE A 5 2.74 45.48 4.75
CA ILE A 5 3.85 44.92 5.53
C ILE A 5 3.35 43.75 6.39
N TYR A 6 2.22 43.89 7.07
CA TYR A 6 1.62 42.79 7.85
C TYR A 6 1.20 41.60 7.00
N LYS A 7 0.66 41.85 5.79
CA LYS A 7 0.34 40.76 4.83
C LYS A 7 1.60 40.04 4.36
N PHE A 8 2.68 40.77 4.10
CA PHE A 8 3.95 40.21 3.67
C PHE A 8 4.58 39.37 4.80
N PHE A 9 4.60 39.84 6.05
CA PHE A 9 5.07 39.08 7.20
C PHE A 9 4.21 37.85 7.49
N ALA A 10 2.89 37.94 7.38
CA ALA A 10 1.99 36.80 7.53
C ALA A 10 2.24 35.73 6.44
N LEU A 11 2.46 36.16 5.19
CA LEU A 11 2.79 35.26 4.07
C LEU A 11 4.16 34.58 4.26
N LEU A 12 5.13 35.33 4.78
CA LEU A 12 6.48 34.82 5.07
C LEU A 12 6.46 33.79 6.22
N LEU A 13 5.69 34.05 7.27
CA LEU A 13 5.51 33.12 8.39
C LEU A 13 4.78 31.84 7.96
N LEU A 14 3.77 31.94 7.11
CA LEU A 14 3.09 30.78 6.54
C LEU A 14 4.01 29.97 5.63
N TYR A 15 4.86 30.64 4.85
CA TYR A 15 5.79 29.97 3.96
C TYR A 15 6.90 29.25 4.73
N THR A 16 7.48 29.87 5.76
CA THR A 16 8.47 29.23 6.64
C THR A 16 7.88 28.07 7.44
N SER A 17 6.64 28.20 7.94
CA SER A 17 5.92 27.11 8.63
C SER A 17 5.66 25.92 7.69
N CYS A 18 5.32 26.15 6.44
CA CYS A 18 5.08 25.11 5.44
C CYS A 18 6.37 24.37 5.05
N ILE A 19 7.48 25.08 4.93
CA ILE A 19 8.80 24.47 4.64
C ILE A 19 9.22 23.58 5.81
N THR A 20 9.14 24.06 7.04
CA THR A 20 9.53 23.29 8.23
C THR A 20 8.65 22.05 8.40
N HIS A 21 7.36 22.13 8.07
CA HIS A 21 6.45 20.99 8.11
C HIS A 21 6.83 19.89 7.10
N LYS A 22 7.13 20.27 5.86
CA LYS A 22 7.55 19.34 4.81
C LYS A 22 8.89 18.66 5.14
N GLU A 23 9.87 19.42 5.65
CA GLU A 23 11.16 18.89 6.09
C GLU A 23 11.00 17.89 7.23
N GLN A 24 10.10 18.17 8.17
CA GLN A 24 9.81 17.25 9.27
C GLN A 24 9.13 15.96 8.79
N LEU A 25 8.17 16.03 7.85
CA LEU A 25 7.56 14.84 7.25
C LEU A 25 8.60 13.99 6.51
N GLN A 26 9.48 14.62 5.76
CA GLN A 26 10.59 13.97 5.08
C GLN A 26 11.50 13.24 6.07
N SER A 27 11.91 13.91 7.15
CA SER A 27 12.74 13.33 8.22
C SER A 27 12.04 12.17 8.92
N ASN A 28 10.76 12.32 9.26
CA ASN A 28 9.99 11.26 9.92
C ASN A 28 9.84 10.04 9.02
N ALA A 29 9.56 10.21 7.73
CA ALA A 29 9.47 9.11 6.78
C ALA A 29 10.80 8.34 6.68
N GLU A 30 11.92 9.05 6.60
CA GLU A 30 13.25 8.44 6.55
C GLU A 30 13.58 7.68 7.84
N ILE A 31 13.37 8.30 9.01
CA ILE A 31 13.65 7.69 10.32
C ILE A 31 12.79 6.42 10.49
N SER A 32 11.49 6.50 10.21
CA SER A 32 10.58 5.36 10.35
C SER A 32 10.97 4.20 9.44
N LEU A 33 11.33 4.50 8.18
CA LEU A 33 11.83 3.51 7.24
C LEU A 33 13.13 2.87 7.76
N ARG A 34 14.14 3.67 8.09
CA ARG A 34 15.45 3.22 8.57
C ARG A 34 15.33 2.33 9.81
N THR A 35 14.56 2.76 10.80
CA THR A 35 14.31 2.02 12.03
C THR A 35 13.69 0.65 11.75
N THR A 36 12.68 0.63 10.88
CA THR A 36 12.02 -0.63 10.52
C THR A 36 12.97 -1.56 9.75
N LEU A 37 13.69 -1.05 8.75
CA LEU A 37 14.66 -1.86 7.99
C LEU A 37 15.72 -2.50 8.90
N GLN A 38 16.25 -1.75 9.87
CA GLN A 38 17.21 -2.27 10.85
C GLN A 38 16.58 -3.35 11.74
N LYS A 39 15.36 -3.12 12.23
CA LYS A 39 14.64 -4.06 13.11
C LYS A 39 14.39 -5.41 12.41
N VAL A 40 13.98 -5.37 11.13
CA VAL A 40 13.69 -6.59 10.37
C VAL A 40 14.89 -7.10 9.57
N GLN A 41 16.06 -6.45 9.68
CA GLN A 41 17.30 -6.78 8.97
C GLN A 41 17.09 -6.89 7.46
N ALA A 42 16.32 -5.96 6.89
CA ALA A 42 16.03 -5.95 5.46
C ALA A 42 17.22 -5.42 4.65
N ASP A 43 17.33 -5.84 3.39
CA ASP A 43 18.38 -5.34 2.50
C ASP A 43 18.15 -3.89 2.10
N SER A 44 16.89 -3.54 1.83
CA SER A 44 16.49 -2.18 1.41
C SER A 44 14.99 -1.93 1.59
N GLY A 45 14.58 -0.71 1.37
CA GLY A 45 13.16 -0.34 1.33
C GLY A 45 12.94 1.07 0.81
N LEU A 46 11.69 1.38 0.56
CA LEU A 46 11.26 2.72 0.20
C LEU A 46 9.94 3.09 0.89
N VAL A 47 9.74 4.39 1.06
CA VAL A 47 8.49 4.98 1.50
C VAL A 47 8.19 6.20 0.63
N MET A 48 6.92 6.38 0.30
CA MET A 48 6.40 7.56 -0.39
C MET A 48 5.13 8.02 0.32
N LEU A 49 5.02 9.33 0.57
CA LEU A 49 3.85 9.96 1.17
C LEU A 49 3.35 11.05 0.24
N MET A 50 2.05 11.04 -0.07
CA MET A 50 1.39 11.96 -0.98
C MET A 50 0.28 12.70 -0.23
N ASP A 51 0.11 13.99 -0.51
CA ASP A 51 -0.99 14.82 0.02
C ASP A 51 -2.29 14.64 -0.79
N SER A 52 -3.38 15.29 -0.32
CA SER A 52 -4.69 15.22 -1.00
C SER A 52 -4.72 15.86 -2.39
N ALA A 53 -3.72 16.66 -2.75
CA ALA A 53 -3.59 17.26 -4.09
C ALA A 53 -2.79 16.37 -5.06
N GLY A 54 -2.31 15.21 -4.61
CA GLY A 54 -1.50 14.32 -5.43
C GLY A 54 -0.01 14.67 -5.47
N ASN A 55 0.47 15.56 -4.61
CA ASN A 55 1.89 15.87 -4.54
C ASN A 55 2.61 14.91 -3.61
N VAL A 56 3.76 14.38 -4.03
CA VAL A 56 4.67 13.65 -3.14
C VAL A 56 5.34 14.65 -2.20
N ILE A 57 4.98 14.60 -0.92
CA ILE A 57 5.45 15.52 0.12
C ILE A 57 6.61 14.96 0.94
N ALA A 58 6.77 13.64 0.96
CA ALA A 58 7.94 12.96 1.51
C ALA A 58 8.21 11.67 0.75
N LYS A 59 9.47 11.35 0.52
CA LYS A 59 9.92 10.08 -0.04
C LYS A 59 11.30 9.72 0.49
N SER A 60 11.54 8.46 0.79
CA SER A 60 12.86 7.96 1.17
C SER A 60 13.04 6.55 0.64
N SER A 61 14.25 6.27 0.21
CA SER A 61 14.69 4.95 -0.24
C SER A 61 16.08 4.67 0.32
N LEU A 62 16.23 3.54 1.00
CA LEU A 62 17.45 3.20 1.72
C LEU A 62 17.88 1.79 1.38
N SER A 63 19.21 1.60 1.21
CA SER A 63 19.84 0.29 1.20
C SER A 63 20.72 0.15 2.45
N LEU A 64 20.45 -0.88 3.26
CA LEU A 64 21.31 -1.20 4.41
C LEU A 64 22.58 -1.95 4.00
N LEU A 65 22.64 -2.52 2.79
CA LEU A 65 23.82 -3.22 2.28
C LEU A 65 25.03 -2.30 2.09
N ASN A 66 24.77 -1.05 1.72
CA ASN A 66 25.80 -0.04 1.48
C ASN A 66 25.60 1.27 2.27
N GLY A 67 24.54 1.34 3.08
CA GLY A 67 24.21 2.51 3.90
C GLY A 67 23.78 3.76 3.13
N LYS A 68 23.49 3.64 1.82
CA LYS A 68 23.15 4.76 0.93
C LYS A 68 21.67 4.81 0.61
N SER A 69 21.18 6.00 0.28
CA SER A 69 19.91 6.16 -0.44
C SER A 69 20.01 5.47 -1.80
N LEU A 70 18.91 4.85 -2.22
CA LEU A 70 18.76 4.37 -3.60
C LEU A 70 18.50 5.57 -4.51
N GLU A 71 18.81 5.42 -5.79
CA GLU A 71 18.56 6.47 -6.78
C GLU A 71 17.07 6.74 -6.97
N ASP A 72 16.71 7.92 -7.42
CA ASP A 72 15.30 8.35 -7.60
C ASP A 72 14.52 7.47 -8.60
N GLU A 73 15.21 6.82 -9.51
CA GLU A 73 14.63 5.87 -10.46
C GLU A 73 13.87 4.71 -9.79
N VAL A 74 14.23 4.34 -8.53
CA VAL A 74 13.54 3.29 -7.80
C VAL A 74 12.03 3.54 -7.64
N TYR A 75 11.60 4.80 -7.67
CA TYR A 75 10.19 5.18 -7.55
C TYR A 75 9.40 5.05 -8.85
N THR A 76 10.08 5.10 -10.00
CA THR A 76 9.47 5.09 -11.34
C THR A 76 9.80 3.85 -12.16
N THR A 77 10.75 3.04 -11.73
CA THR A 77 11.08 1.77 -12.40
C THR A 77 9.96 0.76 -12.22
N VAL A 78 9.48 0.24 -13.35
CA VAL A 78 8.45 -0.82 -13.39
C VAL A 78 9.03 -2.12 -12.85
N ARG A 79 8.27 -2.79 -11.98
CA ARG A 79 8.61 -4.08 -11.37
C ARG A 79 7.36 -4.81 -10.91
N ASP A 80 7.49 -6.08 -10.57
CA ASP A 80 6.40 -6.84 -9.96
C ASP A 80 6.01 -6.23 -8.60
N MET A 81 4.81 -5.70 -8.51
CA MET A 81 4.21 -5.12 -7.30
C MET A 81 3.34 -6.14 -6.54
N GLY A 82 3.31 -7.39 -7.05
CA GLY A 82 2.55 -8.48 -6.45
C GLY A 82 1.08 -8.14 -6.27
N THR A 83 0.55 -8.53 -5.15
CA THR A 83 -0.88 -8.36 -4.86
C THR A 83 -1.31 -6.91 -4.57
N LEU A 84 -0.40 -5.95 -4.46
CA LEU A 84 -0.76 -4.52 -4.49
C LEU A 84 -1.41 -4.12 -5.83
N ALA A 85 -1.05 -4.78 -6.93
CA ALA A 85 -1.58 -4.48 -8.25
C ALA A 85 -2.94 -5.13 -8.54
N VAL A 86 -3.40 -6.08 -7.70
CA VAL A 86 -4.67 -6.79 -7.89
C VAL A 86 -5.86 -5.85 -8.09
N PRO A 87 -6.05 -4.78 -7.31
CA PRO A 87 -7.19 -3.88 -7.51
C PRO A 87 -7.21 -3.19 -8.87
N VAL A 88 -6.05 -2.98 -9.52
CA VAL A 88 -5.97 -2.42 -10.87
C VAL A 88 -6.63 -3.36 -11.89
N SER A 89 -6.41 -4.67 -11.76
CA SER A 89 -7.02 -5.69 -12.61
C SER A 89 -8.48 -6.00 -12.21
N LEU A 90 -8.84 -5.82 -10.95
CA LEU A 90 -10.18 -6.11 -10.42
C LEU A 90 -11.24 -5.13 -10.94
N ILE A 91 -10.95 -3.83 -11.00
CA ILE A 91 -11.90 -2.78 -11.40
C ILE A 91 -12.57 -3.09 -12.74
N PRO A 92 -11.84 -3.34 -13.85
CA PRO A 92 -12.47 -3.60 -15.14
C PRO A 92 -13.41 -4.81 -15.15
N VAL A 93 -13.14 -5.80 -14.30
CA VAL A 93 -13.96 -7.02 -14.22
C VAL A 93 -15.23 -6.78 -13.40
N LEU A 94 -15.15 -5.97 -12.33
CA LEU A 94 -16.31 -5.50 -11.56
C LEU A 94 -17.21 -4.58 -12.42
N GLU A 95 -16.63 -3.62 -13.13
CA GLU A 95 -17.37 -2.67 -13.97
C GLU A 95 -18.13 -3.36 -15.11
N LYS A 96 -17.60 -4.46 -15.65
CA LYS A 96 -18.29 -5.28 -16.67
C LYS A 96 -19.35 -6.20 -16.05
N GLY A 97 -19.43 -6.31 -14.73
CA GLY A 97 -20.33 -7.22 -14.04
C GLY A 97 -19.99 -8.71 -14.23
N ASN A 98 -18.76 -9.02 -14.59
CA ASN A 98 -18.32 -10.40 -14.80
C ASN A 98 -18.18 -11.16 -13.47
N VAL A 99 -17.84 -10.43 -12.39
CA VAL A 99 -17.74 -10.95 -11.04
C VAL A 99 -18.31 -9.94 -10.06
N SER A 100 -18.65 -10.41 -8.86
CA SER A 100 -19.02 -9.62 -7.69
C SER A 100 -18.06 -9.92 -6.55
N LEU A 101 -17.83 -8.97 -5.66
CA LEU A 101 -17.04 -9.19 -4.45
C LEU A 101 -17.64 -10.27 -3.52
N SER A 102 -18.94 -10.53 -3.66
CA SER A 102 -19.66 -11.59 -2.92
C SER A 102 -19.58 -12.97 -3.57
N ASP A 103 -19.07 -13.10 -4.80
CA ASP A 103 -18.94 -14.38 -5.46
C ASP A 103 -17.96 -15.28 -4.69
N THR A 104 -18.33 -16.54 -4.49
CA THR A 104 -17.50 -17.51 -3.80
C THR A 104 -16.53 -18.20 -4.73
N VAL A 105 -15.37 -18.55 -4.21
CA VAL A 105 -14.32 -19.29 -4.89
C VAL A 105 -13.74 -20.32 -3.93
N ASP A 106 -13.68 -21.57 -4.37
CA ASP A 106 -13.00 -22.63 -3.63
C ASP A 106 -11.49 -22.55 -3.89
N VAL A 107 -10.74 -22.16 -2.87
CA VAL A 107 -9.27 -22.12 -2.90
C VAL A 107 -8.65 -23.39 -2.29
N GLY A 108 -9.49 -24.30 -1.77
CA GLY A 108 -9.08 -25.57 -1.19
C GLY A 108 -7.98 -25.39 -0.13
N ASN A 109 -6.89 -26.15 -0.28
CA ASN A 109 -5.73 -26.05 0.60
C ASN A 109 -4.78 -24.89 0.29
N GLY A 110 -5.16 -23.94 -0.57
CA GLY A 110 -4.34 -22.79 -0.93
C GLY A 110 -3.22 -23.09 -1.95
N ILE A 111 -3.34 -24.18 -2.72
CA ILE A 111 -2.41 -24.51 -3.80
C ILE A 111 -3.21 -24.69 -5.10
N TYR A 112 -2.77 -24.02 -6.15
CA TYR A 112 -3.42 -24.06 -7.45
C TYR A 112 -2.40 -24.04 -8.58
N ASN A 113 -2.52 -24.98 -9.54
CA ASN A 113 -1.70 -24.93 -10.76
C ASN A 113 -2.43 -24.14 -11.83
N HIS A 114 -1.90 -22.99 -12.20
CA HIS A 114 -2.41 -22.15 -13.28
C HIS A 114 -1.42 -22.09 -14.42
N ASN A 115 -1.79 -22.65 -15.58
CA ASN A 115 -0.94 -22.67 -16.78
C ASN A 115 0.47 -23.26 -16.55
N GLY A 116 0.57 -24.33 -15.75
CA GLY A 116 1.84 -24.99 -15.43
C GLY A 116 2.66 -24.30 -14.32
N LYS A 117 2.20 -23.18 -13.79
CA LYS A 117 2.83 -22.48 -12.65
C LYS A 117 2.03 -22.73 -11.37
N GLU A 118 2.72 -23.20 -10.33
CA GLU A 118 2.10 -23.31 -9.00
C GLU A 118 1.90 -21.92 -8.39
N ILE A 119 0.67 -21.66 -7.95
CA ILE A 119 0.28 -20.50 -7.15
C ILE A 119 -0.02 -21.00 -5.75
N ARG A 120 0.52 -20.31 -4.75
CA ARG A 120 0.43 -20.74 -3.36
C ARG A 120 0.03 -19.58 -2.46
N ASP A 121 -0.97 -19.81 -1.63
CA ASP A 121 -1.37 -18.91 -0.56
C ASP A 121 -0.42 -19.06 0.64
N HIS A 122 -0.28 -18.01 1.42
CA HIS A 122 0.62 -17.98 2.56
C HIS A 122 0.21 -18.95 3.70
N ASN A 123 -1.05 -19.37 3.74
CA ASN A 123 -1.58 -20.32 4.72
C ASN A 123 -1.73 -21.75 4.17
N ALA A 124 -1.18 -22.07 3.01
CA ALA A 124 -1.32 -23.39 2.39
C ALA A 124 -0.79 -24.52 3.29
N ASP A 125 0.29 -24.27 4.04
CA ASP A 125 0.83 -25.23 5.01
C ASP A 125 -0.06 -25.43 6.25
N MET A 126 -1.05 -24.55 6.44
CA MET A 126 -2.06 -24.62 7.51
C MET A 126 -3.43 -25.12 7.02
N GLY A 127 -3.50 -25.63 5.77
CA GLY A 127 -4.72 -26.21 5.19
C GLY A 127 -5.52 -25.27 4.28
N GLY A 128 -5.04 -24.06 4.01
CA GLY A 128 -5.70 -23.09 3.11
C GLY A 128 -6.95 -22.46 3.74
N TYR A 129 -7.76 -21.83 2.89
CA TYR A 129 -8.98 -21.12 3.32
C TYR A 129 -10.28 -21.88 2.96
N GLY A 130 -10.22 -22.96 2.15
CA GLY A 130 -11.40 -23.61 1.63
C GLY A 130 -12.22 -22.72 0.69
N GLU A 131 -13.52 -22.58 0.93
CA GLU A 131 -14.38 -21.69 0.16
C GLU A 131 -14.42 -20.30 0.80
N ILE A 132 -14.10 -19.26 0.02
CA ILE A 132 -14.08 -17.85 0.44
C ILE A 132 -14.73 -16.98 -0.64
N THR A 133 -15.18 -15.77 -0.27
CA THR A 133 -15.62 -14.78 -1.26
C THR A 133 -14.43 -14.11 -1.95
N LEU A 134 -14.65 -13.51 -3.12
CA LEU A 134 -13.62 -12.69 -3.79
C LEU A 134 -13.16 -11.55 -2.89
N GLN A 135 -14.06 -10.91 -2.12
CA GLN A 135 -13.70 -9.91 -1.13
C GLN A 135 -12.74 -10.50 -0.07
N GLN A 136 -13.05 -11.67 0.46
CA GLN A 136 -12.18 -12.35 1.42
C GLN A 136 -10.83 -12.74 0.81
N ALA A 137 -10.80 -13.12 -0.49
CA ALA A 137 -9.54 -13.38 -1.18
C ALA A 137 -8.65 -12.13 -1.22
N ILE A 138 -9.24 -10.94 -1.36
CA ILE A 138 -8.52 -9.66 -1.30
C ILE A 138 -8.08 -9.34 0.13
N LEU A 139 -8.95 -9.53 1.13
CA LEU A 139 -8.68 -9.28 2.54
C LEU A 139 -7.53 -10.13 3.07
N PHE A 140 -7.54 -11.42 2.73
CA PHE A 140 -6.58 -12.41 3.22
C PHE A 140 -5.35 -12.57 2.33
N ASP A 141 -5.26 -11.79 1.25
CA ASP A 141 -4.17 -11.86 0.28
C ASP A 141 -4.04 -13.23 -0.38
N SER A 142 -5.18 -13.91 -0.66
CA SER A 142 -5.21 -15.19 -1.34
C SER A 142 -4.91 -15.01 -2.83
N LYS A 143 -3.71 -15.38 -3.25
CA LYS A 143 -3.30 -15.40 -4.66
C LYS A 143 -4.13 -16.41 -5.47
N VAL A 144 -4.44 -17.55 -4.86
CA VAL A 144 -5.27 -18.60 -5.48
C VAL A 144 -6.67 -18.07 -5.74
N GLY A 145 -7.30 -17.45 -4.73
CA GLY A 145 -8.65 -16.90 -4.86
C GLY A 145 -8.77 -15.83 -5.92
N VAL A 146 -7.85 -14.85 -5.90
CA VAL A 146 -7.80 -13.79 -6.91
C VAL A 146 -7.56 -14.37 -8.31
N THR A 147 -6.60 -15.30 -8.47
CA THR A 147 -6.30 -15.89 -9.77
C THR A 147 -7.49 -16.66 -10.32
N LYS A 148 -8.11 -17.53 -9.54
CA LYS A 148 -9.29 -18.30 -9.96
C LYS A 148 -10.46 -17.40 -10.35
N SER A 149 -10.68 -16.29 -9.63
CA SER A 149 -11.79 -15.37 -9.89
C SER A 149 -11.57 -14.48 -11.09
N LEU A 150 -10.35 -13.99 -11.35
CA LEU A 150 -10.11 -12.99 -12.39
C LEU A 150 -9.56 -13.56 -13.69
N SER A 151 -8.74 -14.63 -13.64
CA SER A 151 -8.07 -15.17 -14.83
C SER A 151 -9.01 -15.65 -15.96
N PRO A 152 -10.28 -16.06 -15.69
CA PRO A 152 -11.22 -16.35 -16.77
C PRO A 152 -11.58 -15.14 -17.64
N TYR A 153 -11.38 -13.93 -17.13
CA TYR A 153 -11.81 -12.69 -17.77
C TYR A 153 -10.68 -11.82 -18.25
N MET A 154 -9.48 -11.96 -17.67
CA MET A 154 -8.30 -11.16 -18.03
C MET A 154 -7.00 -11.74 -17.48
N THR A 155 -5.89 -11.31 -18.09
CA THR A 155 -4.57 -11.53 -17.49
C THR A 155 -4.36 -10.54 -16.35
N ILE A 156 -4.03 -11.04 -15.15
CA ILE A 156 -3.71 -10.19 -13.99
C ILE A 156 -2.30 -9.62 -14.22
N LYS A 157 -2.24 -8.29 -14.36
CA LYS A 157 -0.97 -7.58 -14.50
C LYS A 157 -0.47 -7.15 -13.12
N THR A 158 0.80 -7.40 -12.84
CA THR A 158 1.45 -7.02 -11.57
C THR A 158 2.61 -6.05 -11.76
N ASP A 159 3.06 -5.84 -12.99
CA ASP A 159 4.19 -4.97 -13.33
C ASP A 159 3.77 -3.50 -13.40
N TYR A 160 4.14 -2.75 -12.38
CA TYR A 160 3.92 -1.31 -12.24
C TYR A 160 5.10 -0.67 -11.51
N SER A 161 5.28 0.63 -11.69
CA SER A 161 6.19 1.39 -10.83
C SER A 161 5.53 1.69 -9.47
N PRO A 162 6.33 1.92 -8.42
CA PRO A 162 5.81 2.40 -7.13
C PRO A 162 4.96 3.66 -7.25
N MET A 163 5.33 4.59 -8.14
CA MET A 163 4.58 5.82 -8.39
C MET A 163 3.20 5.54 -9.01
N GLU A 164 3.11 4.62 -9.98
CA GLU A 164 1.82 4.24 -10.59
C GLU A 164 0.89 3.62 -9.54
N ILE A 165 1.40 2.74 -8.68
CA ILE A 165 0.63 2.16 -7.59
C ILE A 165 0.19 3.23 -6.59
N LEU A 166 1.09 4.14 -6.18
CA LEU A 166 0.73 5.22 -5.26
C LEU A 166 -0.39 6.10 -5.83
N ASN A 167 -0.29 6.51 -7.10
CA ASN A 167 -1.30 7.30 -7.79
C ASN A 167 -2.64 6.55 -7.88
N PHE A 168 -2.60 5.26 -8.19
CA PHE A 168 -3.81 4.44 -8.25
C PHE A 168 -4.55 4.40 -6.90
N TYR A 169 -3.84 4.17 -5.80
CA TYR A 169 -4.44 4.18 -4.45
C TYR A 169 -4.87 5.59 -4.03
N HIS A 170 -4.18 6.63 -4.49
CA HIS A 170 -4.58 8.01 -4.25
C HIS A 170 -5.96 8.33 -4.84
N SER A 171 -6.31 7.78 -6.00
CA SER A 171 -7.63 7.94 -6.59
C SER A 171 -8.76 7.48 -5.66
N PHE A 172 -8.55 6.43 -4.87
CA PHE A 172 -9.50 6.01 -3.83
C PHE A 172 -9.49 6.95 -2.62
N ALA A 173 -8.34 7.46 -2.24
CA ALA A 173 -8.22 8.38 -1.11
C ALA A 173 -9.02 9.67 -1.31
N VAL A 174 -9.10 10.16 -2.56
CA VAL A 174 -9.80 11.40 -2.93
C VAL A 174 -11.13 11.15 -3.64
N SER A 175 -11.55 9.88 -3.78
CA SER A 175 -12.77 9.48 -4.49
C SER A 175 -12.80 10.01 -5.94
N ASP A 176 -11.73 9.77 -6.69
CA ASP A 176 -11.65 10.12 -8.11
C ASP A 176 -12.47 9.15 -8.96
N TYR A 177 -13.69 9.57 -9.30
CA TYR A 177 -14.63 8.76 -10.09
C TYR A 177 -14.26 8.62 -11.58
N SER A 178 -13.12 9.16 -12.01
CA SER A 178 -12.64 8.95 -13.38
C SER A 178 -12.11 7.51 -13.61
N ILE A 179 -11.77 6.79 -12.53
CA ILE A 179 -11.19 5.45 -12.63
C ILE A 179 -12.24 4.32 -12.59
N CYS A 180 -13.42 4.56 -11.99
CA CYS A 180 -14.52 3.58 -11.91
C CYS A 180 -15.84 4.26 -11.47
N SER A 181 -16.93 3.51 -11.56
CA SER A 181 -18.25 3.96 -11.09
C SER A 181 -18.27 4.22 -9.59
N ALA A 182 -19.22 5.04 -9.13
CA ALA A 182 -19.39 5.34 -7.70
C ALA A 182 -19.69 4.07 -6.88
N LYS A 183 -20.34 3.08 -7.48
CA LYS A 183 -20.60 1.77 -6.84
C LYS A 183 -19.28 1.05 -6.59
N THR A 184 -18.49 0.82 -7.63
CA THR A 184 -17.20 0.12 -7.53
C THR A 184 -16.22 0.87 -6.63
N MET A 185 -16.18 2.21 -6.71
CA MET A 185 -15.39 3.04 -5.80
C MET A 185 -15.69 2.71 -4.33
N LYS A 186 -16.97 2.73 -3.97
CA LYS A 186 -17.42 2.45 -2.60
C LYS A 186 -17.09 1.02 -2.17
N GLU A 187 -17.32 0.03 -3.04
CA GLU A 187 -17.04 -1.38 -2.76
C GLU A 187 -15.54 -1.63 -2.50
N ILE A 188 -14.67 -1.02 -3.31
CA ILE A 188 -13.21 -1.13 -3.14
C ILE A 188 -12.73 -0.38 -1.88
N GLN A 189 -13.24 0.84 -1.64
CA GLN A 189 -12.91 1.58 -0.42
C GLN A 189 -13.29 0.78 0.85
N GLN A 190 -14.49 0.20 0.90
CA GLN A 190 -14.91 -0.67 1.99
C GLN A 190 -14.01 -1.90 2.13
N THR A 191 -13.64 -2.52 1.03
CA THR A 191 -12.71 -3.67 1.04
C THR A 191 -11.34 -3.28 1.59
N PHE A 192 -10.80 -2.10 1.23
CA PHE A 192 -9.53 -1.60 1.77
C PHE A 192 -9.61 -1.29 3.27
N GLU A 193 -10.76 -0.81 3.76
CA GLU A 193 -11.01 -0.66 5.20
C GLU A 193 -11.01 -2.02 5.91
N MET A 194 -11.70 -3.02 5.32
CA MET A 194 -11.76 -4.37 5.88
C MET A 194 -10.40 -5.08 5.85
N VAL A 195 -9.52 -4.82 4.89
CA VAL A 195 -8.13 -5.33 4.92
C VAL A 195 -7.43 -4.93 6.22
N VAL A 196 -7.70 -3.72 6.73
CA VAL A 196 -7.08 -3.22 7.97
C VAL A 196 -7.86 -3.64 9.22
N SER A 197 -9.20 -3.77 9.17
CA SER A 197 -9.97 -4.18 10.34
C SER A 197 -9.96 -5.70 10.57
N GLU A 198 -9.97 -6.50 9.51
CA GLU A 198 -10.21 -7.95 9.58
C GLU A 198 -9.15 -8.77 8.83
N GLY A 199 -8.45 -8.18 7.86
CA GLY A 199 -7.54 -8.86 6.95
C GLY A 199 -6.05 -8.79 7.33
N THR A 200 -5.21 -8.94 6.33
CA THR A 200 -3.74 -8.95 6.45
C THR A 200 -3.15 -7.61 6.91
N GLY A 201 -3.90 -6.52 6.80
CA GLY A 201 -3.56 -5.19 7.30
C GLY A 201 -3.89 -4.95 8.76
N LYS A 202 -4.46 -5.93 9.49
CA LYS A 202 -4.90 -5.77 10.88
C LYS A 202 -3.83 -5.20 11.83
N PRO A 203 -2.53 -5.45 11.66
CA PRO A 203 -1.51 -4.76 12.46
C PRO A 203 -1.52 -3.22 12.37
N LEU A 204 -2.12 -2.64 11.31
CA LEU A 204 -2.29 -1.18 11.16
C LEU A 204 -3.55 -0.64 11.84
N PHE A 205 -4.44 -1.50 12.32
CA PHE A 205 -5.68 -1.05 12.94
C PHE A 205 -5.43 -0.07 14.07
N SER A 206 -6.24 0.99 14.12
CA SER A 206 -6.19 2.04 15.13
C SER A 206 -7.60 2.59 15.36
N ASP A 207 -7.96 2.80 16.61
CA ASP A 207 -9.23 3.43 16.98
C ASP A 207 -9.23 4.94 16.69
N ASN A 208 -8.06 5.55 16.58
CA ASN A 208 -7.90 7.00 16.45
C ASN A 208 -7.78 7.48 15.00
N VAL A 209 -7.26 6.64 14.11
CA VAL A 209 -7.04 6.98 12.70
C VAL A 209 -7.50 5.84 11.82
N LYS A 210 -8.48 6.13 10.97
CA LYS A 210 -8.95 5.18 9.97
C LYS A 210 -7.92 5.06 8.85
N ILE A 211 -7.36 3.86 8.72
CA ILE A 211 -6.42 3.50 7.65
C ILE A 211 -7.12 2.52 6.73
N ALA A 212 -7.00 2.70 5.43
CA ALA A 212 -7.53 1.82 4.41
C ALA A 212 -6.45 1.54 3.36
N GLY A 213 -6.41 0.32 2.83
CA GLY A 213 -5.41 -0.04 1.82
C GLY A 213 -5.22 -1.54 1.67
N LYS A 214 -4.13 -1.92 1.07
CA LYS A 214 -3.82 -3.32 0.76
C LYS A 214 -2.38 -3.65 1.13
N THR A 215 -2.17 -4.84 1.67
CA THR A 215 -0.84 -5.46 1.76
C THR A 215 -0.43 -6.03 0.41
N GLY A 216 0.86 -6.13 0.17
CA GLY A 216 1.42 -6.80 -0.98
C GLY A 216 2.59 -7.71 -0.60
N SER A 217 2.76 -8.76 -1.37
CA SER A 217 3.88 -9.69 -1.22
C SER A 217 4.34 -10.22 -2.58
N VAL A 218 5.66 -10.25 -2.75
CA VAL A 218 6.33 -10.86 -3.89
C VAL A 218 7.41 -11.80 -3.37
N ILE A 219 7.51 -12.98 -3.96
CA ILE A 219 8.65 -13.88 -3.79
C ILE A 219 9.42 -13.83 -5.11
N LYS A 220 10.66 -13.33 -5.06
CA LYS A 220 11.54 -13.22 -6.22
C LYS A 220 12.10 -14.59 -6.61
N GLU A 221 12.65 -14.71 -7.82
CA GLU A 221 13.24 -15.96 -8.33
C GLU A 221 14.38 -16.48 -7.44
N ASP A 222 15.12 -15.58 -6.77
CA ASP A 222 16.18 -15.92 -5.82
C ASP A 222 15.65 -16.29 -4.42
N GLY A 223 14.35 -16.43 -4.26
CA GLY A 223 13.67 -16.77 -3.01
C GLY A 223 13.53 -15.61 -2.01
N LYS A 224 14.01 -14.41 -2.34
CA LYS A 224 13.87 -13.23 -1.48
C LYS A 224 12.44 -12.72 -1.48
N HIS A 225 11.98 -12.33 -0.30
CA HIS A 225 10.67 -11.74 -0.12
C HIS A 225 10.73 -10.21 -0.30
N GLU A 226 9.71 -9.66 -0.92
CA GLU A 226 9.40 -8.25 -0.87
C GLU A 226 8.00 -8.09 -0.29
N VAL A 227 7.85 -7.29 0.76
CA VAL A 227 6.58 -7.05 1.43
C VAL A 227 6.25 -5.57 1.42
N SER A 228 4.98 -5.25 1.27
CA SER A 228 4.55 -3.89 1.05
C SER A 228 3.17 -3.60 1.63
N PHE A 229 2.87 -2.33 1.77
CA PHE A 229 1.52 -1.82 2.00
C PHE A 229 1.36 -0.52 1.21
N CYS A 230 0.24 -0.39 0.52
CA CYS A 230 -0.21 0.87 -0.04
C CYS A 230 -1.62 1.17 0.43
N GLY A 231 -1.86 2.41 0.83
CA GLY A 231 -3.17 2.81 1.33
C GLY A 231 -3.22 4.28 1.70
N TYR A 232 -4.30 4.67 2.33
CA TYR A 232 -4.57 6.05 2.70
C TYR A 232 -5.15 6.16 4.10
N PHE A 233 -5.00 7.33 4.69
CA PHE A 233 -5.51 7.66 6.01
C PHE A 233 -5.80 9.16 6.12
N LYS A 234 -6.58 9.54 7.14
CA LYS A 234 -6.92 10.94 7.40
C LYS A 234 -6.47 11.34 8.80
N VAL A 235 -5.63 12.37 8.88
CA VAL A 235 -5.15 12.97 10.13
C VAL A 235 -5.41 14.48 10.08
N ASN A 236 -5.98 15.03 11.15
CA ASN A 236 -6.28 16.48 11.25
C ASN A 236 -7.03 17.04 10.03
N ASN A 237 -8.01 16.28 9.52
CA ASN A 237 -8.79 16.58 8.31
C ASN A 237 -8.00 16.59 6.99
N VAL A 238 -6.72 16.22 6.98
CA VAL A 238 -5.91 16.06 5.78
C VAL A 238 -5.83 14.59 5.40
N VAL A 239 -6.06 14.29 4.12
CA VAL A 239 -5.93 12.94 3.55
C VAL A 239 -4.52 12.76 3.04
N TYR A 240 -3.94 11.63 3.38
CA TYR A 240 -2.62 11.20 2.92
C TYR A 240 -2.70 9.82 2.26
N THR A 241 -1.92 9.61 1.22
CA THR A 241 -1.69 8.29 0.60
C THR A 241 -0.26 7.89 0.82
N CYS A 242 -0.02 6.66 1.25
CA CYS A 242 1.31 6.18 1.60
C CYS A 242 1.57 4.81 0.99
N LEU A 243 2.75 4.65 0.38
CA LEU A 243 3.29 3.38 -0.08
C LEU A 243 4.58 3.10 0.68
N VAL A 244 4.69 1.87 1.20
CA VAL A 244 5.92 1.35 1.81
C VAL A 244 6.25 0.00 1.19
N ILE A 245 7.52 -0.19 0.82
CA ILE A 245 8.06 -1.46 0.33
C ILE A 245 9.31 -1.80 1.13
N ILE A 246 9.42 -3.06 1.57
CA ILE A 246 10.56 -3.59 2.31
C ILE A 246 11.06 -4.84 1.59
N SER A 247 12.32 -4.82 1.19
CA SER A 247 12.93 -5.87 0.38
C SER A 247 13.85 -6.74 1.22
N ASN A 248 13.63 -8.05 1.11
CA ASN A 248 14.40 -9.11 1.75
C ASN A 248 14.57 -8.94 3.27
N PRO A 249 13.46 -8.86 4.03
CA PRO A 249 13.55 -8.90 5.49
C PRO A 249 14.04 -10.29 5.94
N LYS A 250 14.96 -10.31 6.90
CA LYS A 250 15.62 -11.53 7.41
C LYS A 250 15.19 -11.89 8.82
N ASN A 251 14.55 -10.95 9.51
CA ASN A 251 14.09 -11.13 10.89
C ASN A 251 12.57 -11.00 10.96
N GLY A 252 11.92 -12.04 11.47
CA GLY A 252 10.47 -12.14 11.59
C GLY A 252 9.78 -12.68 10.32
N TYR A 253 8.48 -12.96 10.45
CA TYR A 253 7.66 -13.42 9.31
C TYR A 253 7.46 -12.26 8.30
N PRO A 254 7.76 -12.47 7.00
CA PRO A 254 7.65 -11.41 6.00
C PRO A 254 6.17 -11.05 5.77
N SER A 255 5.73 -9.95 6.36
CA SER A 255 4.34 -9.47 6.31
C SER A 255 4.28 -7.99 5.99
N GLY A 256 3.54 -7.63 4.94
CA GLY A 256 3.27 -6.23 4.58
C GLY A 256 2.54 -5.49 5.70
N GLY A 257 1.55 -6.11 6.34
CA GLY A 257 0.81 -5.51 7.44
C GLY A 257 1.66 -5.24 8.68
N ILE A 258 2.61 -6.13 9.01
CA ILE A 258 3.50 -5.95 10.17
C ILE A 258 4.65 -5.01 9.80
N MET A 259 5.41 -5.32 8.75
CA MET A 259 6.67 -4.65 8.48
C MET A 259 6.47 -3.29 7.79
N ALA A 260 5.79 -3.26 6.66
CA ALA A 260 5.46 -2.00 5.99
C ALA A 260 4.46 -1.18 6.82
N GLY A 261 3.53 -1.84 7.51
CA GLY A 261 2.59 -1.24 8.43
C GLY A 261 3.25 -0.49 9.59
N ASN A 262 4.37 -0.98 10.15
CA ASN A 262 5.10 -0.26 11.19
C ASN A 262 5.56 1.12 10.72
N VAL A 263 6.11 1.23 9.52
CA VAL A 263 6.54 2.53 8.96
C VAL A 263 5.36 3.50 8.87
N ILE A 264 4.20 3.02 8.39
CA ILE A 264 2.98 3.85 8.28
C ILE A 264 2.49 4.29 9.67
N LYS A 265 2.47 3.40 10.65
CA LYS A 265 2.06 3.73 12.03
C LYS A 265 2.92 4.84 12.63
N GLU A 266 4.24 4.76 12.46
CA GLU A 266 5.17 5.79 12.94
C GLU A 266 4.91 7.14 12.25
N ILE A 267 4.66 7.14 10.93
CA ILE A 267 4.30 8.35 10.19
C ILE A 267 2.97 8.92 10.72
N VAL A 268 1.93 8.09 10.86
CA VAL A 268 0.62 8.50 11.41
C VAL A 268 0.76 9.10 12.81
N ASN A 269 1.52 8.43 13.69
CA ASN A 269 1.78 8.92 15.05
C ASN A 269 2.48 10.28 15.04
N SER A 270 3.45 10.46 14.13
CA SER A 270 4.16 11.74 14.01
C SER A 270 3.28 12.90 13.51
N LEU A 271 2.23 12.58 12.75
CA LEU A 271 1.24 13.54 12.28
C LEU A 271 0.18 13.89 13.34
N ASN A 272 -0.15 12.94 14.23
CA ASN A 272 -1.14 13.12 15.30
C ASN A 272 -0.60 13.90 16.50
N ASN A 273 0.70 13.85 16.76
CA ASN A 273 1.34 14.46 17.93
C ASN A 273 1.60 15.98 17.73
N LYS A 274 0.89 16.60 16.82
CA LYS A 274 0.86 18.04 16.56
C LYS A 274 -0.50 18.64 16.86
#